data_ad0992cd51b61d3d8661f602434909a5
#
_entry.id   ad0992cd51b61d3d8661f602434909a5
#
_cell.length_a   1.000
_cell.length_b   1.000
_cell.length_c   1.000
_cell.angle_alpha   90.00
_cell.angle_beta   90.00
_cell.angle_gamma   90.00
#
_symmetry.space_group_name_H-M   'P 1'
#
loop_
_entity.id
_entity.type
_entity.pdbx_description
1 polymer ?
#
loop_
_entity_poly.entity_id
_entity_poly.type
_entity_poly.pdbx_seq_one_letter_code
_entity_poly.pdbx_strand_id
1 'polypeptide(L)'
;MTQYMFMLFDDESWYDNITEESWQQAMRMHGDFAAAVEAAGARITGGDALLRTTTATTVRNSFDGGEPLVTDGPFLETKEALGGYYTLECRDLDQAIELAGKCPS
;
A
#
# COMPACT_ATOMS: atom_id res chain seq x y z
N MET A 1 10.05 19.80 0.64
CA MET A 1 9.72 18.35 0.67
C MET A 1 8.46 18.10 -0.15
N THR A 2 8.46 17.04 -0.90
CA THR A 2 7.33 16.64 -1.75
C THR A 2 6.69 15.38 -1.17
N GLN A 3 5.37 15.32 -1.21
CA GLN A 3 4.63 14.16 -0.73
C GLN A 3 4.50 13.12 -1.83
N TYR A 4 4.75 11.85 -1.49
CA TYR A 4 4.62 10.70 -2.38
C TYR A 4 3.76 9.64 -1.75
N MET A 5 3.02 8.90 -2.56
CA MET A 5 2.30 7.72 -2.11
C MET A 5 2.99 6.48 -2.67
N PHE A 6 3.33 5.55 -1.78
CA PHE A 6 3.87 4.25 -2.14
C PHE A 6 2.71 3.25 -2.08
N MET A 7 2.36 2.69 -3.22
CA MET A 7 1.28 1.71 -3.32
C MET A 7 1.92 0.31 -3.34
N LEU A 8 1.53 -0.53 -2.40
CA LEU A 8 2.12 -1.86 -2.22
C LEU A 8 1.17 -2.90 -2.80
N PHE A 9 1.63 -3.57 -3.86
CA PHE A 9 0.87 -4.62 -4.53
C PHE A 9 1.49 -5.97 -4.23
N ASP A 10 0.67 -6.91 -3.77
CA ASP A 10 1.11 -8.25 -3.38
C ASP A 10 0.09 -9.29 -3.84
N ASP A 11 0.55 -10.54 -3.94
CA ASP A 11 -0.33 -11.69 -4.15
C ASP A 11 -1.03 -12.01 -2.83
N GLU A 12 -2.36 -11.85 -2.80
CA GLU A 12 -3.15 -12.06 -1.58
C GLU A 12 -3.11 -13.51 -1.08
N SER A 13 -2.72 -14.47 -1.92
CA SER A 13 -2.63 -15.86 -1.50
C SER A 13 -1.62 -16.08 -0.37
N TRP A 14 -0.70 -15.13 -0.18
CA TRP A 14 0.24 -15.15 0.94
C TRP A 14 -0.49 -15.25 2.29
N TYR A 15 -1.64 -14.60 2.42
CA TYR A 15 -2.42 -14.62 3.66
C TYR A 15 -3.06 -15.99 3.94
N ASP A 16 -3.23 -16.82 2.93
CA ASP A 16 -3.86 -18.14 3.09
C ASP A 16 -2.96 -19.11 3.88
N ASN A 17 -1.66 -18.88 3.85
CA ASN A 17 -0.66 -19.76 4.48
C ASN A 17 0.22 -19.02 5.49
N ILE A 18 -0.26 -17.88 6.00
CA ILE A 18 0.51 -17.06 6.92
C ILE A 18 0.68 -17.77 8.26
N THR A 19 1.91 -17.72 8.78
CA THR A 19 2.24 -18.23 10.12
C THR A 19 2.54 -17.05 11.04
N GLU A 20 2.51 -17.30 12.35
CA GLU A 20 2.92 -16.30 13.33
C GLU A 20 4.34 -15.81 13.05
N GLU A 21 5.24 -16.72 12.70
CA GLU A 21 6.64 -16.38 12.40
C GLU A 21 6.75 -15.47 11.17
N SER A 22 6.05 -15.81 10.08
CA SER A 22 6.08 -14.99 8.86
C SER A 22 5.43 -13.63 9.07
N TRP A 23 4.40 -13.57 9.88
CA TRP A 23 3.77 -12.30 10.26
C TRP A 23 4.75 -11.41 11.03
N GLN A 24 5.43 -11.97 12.04
CA GLN A 24 6.41 -11.22 12.82
C GLN A 24 7.58 -10.76 11.97
N GLN A 25 8.03 -11.58 11.02
CA GLN A 25 9.07 -11.19 10.07
C GLN A 25 8.62 -10.00 9.22
N ALA A 26 7.39 -10.04 8.70
CA ALA A 26 6.85 -8.93 7.91
C ALA A 26 6.81 -7.65 8.74
N MET A 27 6.41 -7.73 10.00
CA MET A 27 6.37 -6.55 10.89
C MET A 27 7.77 -5.99 11.12
N ARG A 28 8.78 -6.85 11.30
CA ARG A 28 10.17 -6.40 11.45
C ARG A 28 10.65 -5.70 10.17
N MET A 29 10.33 -6.23 9.00
CA MET A 29 10.71 -5.61 7.73
C MET A 29 10.11 -4.23 7.56
N HIS A 30 8.84 -4.04 7.94
CA HIS A 30 8.21 -2.73 7.93
C HIS A 30 8.84 -1.77 8.95
N GLY A 31 9.23 -2.28 10.12
CA GLY A 31 9.97 -1.49 11.11
C GLY A 31 11.34 -1.05 10.59
N ASP A 32 12.04 -1.93 9.91
CA ASP A 32 13.34 -1.60 9.30
C ASP A 32 13.18 -0.56 8.19
N PHE A 33 12.11 -0.66 7.39
CA PHE A 33 11.78 0.34 6.39
C PHE A 33 11.56 1.71 7.04
N ALA A 34 10.76 1.78 8.10
CA ALA A 34 10.50 3.03 8.80
C ALA A 34 11.79 3.66 9.33
N ALA A 35 12.70 2.85 9.87
CA ALA A 35 13.99 3.32 10.33
C ALA A 35 14.86 3.85 9.18
N ALA A 36 14.84 3.18 8.03
CA ALA A 36 15.58 3.61 6.84
C ALA A 36 15.05 4.95 6.31
N VAL A 37 13.74 5.15 6.32
CA VAL A 37 13.12 6.42 5.92
C VAL A 37 13.60 7.55 6.81
N GLU A 38 13.55 7.36 8.11
CA GLU A 38 14.00 8.36 9.08
C GLU A 38 15.49 8.67 8.93
N ALA A 39 16.31 7.63 8.77
CA ALA A 39 17.76 7.80 8.58
C ALA A 39 18.09 8.56 7.30
N ALA A 40 17.26 8.48 6.29
CA ALA A 40 17.44 9.20 5.02
C ALA A 40 16.98 10.66 5.07
N GLY A 41 16.41 11.10 6.19
CA GLY A 41 15.89 12.46 6.34
C GLY A 41 14.50 12.65 5.72
N ALA A 42 13.84 11.58 5.28
CA ALA A 42 12.46 11.59 4.83
C ALA A 42 11.52 11.31 6.01
N ARG A 43 10.23 11.35 5.79
CA ARG A 43 9.26 11.14 6.86
C ARG A 43 8.02 10.41 6.34
N ILE A 44 7.60 9.38 7.07
CA ILE A 44 6.30 8.73 6.84
C ILE A 44 5.22 9.62 7.43
N THR A 45 4.27 10.05 6.61
CA THR A 45 3.16 10.93 7.01
C THR A 45 1.85 10.16 7.18
N GLY A 46 1.77 8.93 6.71
CA GLY A 46 0.59 8.09 6.85
C GLY A 46 0.76 6.76 6.16
N GLY A 47 -0.25 5.96 6.23
CA GLY A 47 -0.31 4.66 5.58
C GLY A 47 -1.12 3.68 6.39
N ASP A 48 -1.63 2.65 5.69
CA ASP A 48 -2.41 1.58 6.30
C ASP A 48 -2.26 0.30 5.51
N ALA A 49 -2.39 -0.83 6.22
CA ALA A 49 -2.62 -2.12 5.60
C ALA A 49 -4.11 -2.23 5.25
N LEU A 50 -4.41 -2.72 4.07
CA LEU A 50 -5.77 -2.90 3.61
C LEU A 50 -6.23 -4.33 3.88
N LEU A 51 -7.55 -4.49 4.02
CA LEU A 51 -8.17 -5.81 4.04
C LEU A 51 -8.10 -6.43 2.63
N ARG A 52 -8.38 -7.73 2.54
CA ARG A 52 -8.38 -8.43 1.25
C ARG A 52 -9.39 -7.81 0.29
N THR A 53 -9.10 -7.90 -1.00
CA THR A 53 -9.95 -7.30 -2.05
C THR A 53 -11.37 -7.84 -2.09
N THR A 54 -11.62 -9.04 -1.53
CA THR A 54 -12.97 -9.58 -1.38
C THR A 54 -13.88 -8.70 -0.53
N THR A 55 -13.31 -7.83 0.30
CA THR A 55 -14.07 -6.88 1.13
C THR A 55 -14.28 -5.52 0.45
N ALA A 56 -13.69 -5.32 -0.73
CA ALA A 56 -13.74 -4.04 -1.42
C ALA A 56 -15.13 -3.75 -1.98
N THR A 57 -15.44 -2.48 -2.09
CA THR A 57 -16.64 -1.98 -2.77
C THR A 57 -16.18 -0.96 -3.80
N THR A 58 -16.66 -1.09 -5.02
CA THR A 58 -16.37 -0.15 -6.10
C THR A 58 -17.58 0.72 -6.36
N VAL A 59 -17.38 2.03 -6.41
CA VAL A 59 -18.42 3.00 -6.76
C VAL A 59 -18.00 3.68 -8.06
N ARG A 60 -18.85 3.58 -9.08
CA ARG A 60 -18.65 4.28 -10.36
C ARG A 60 -19.64 5.42 -10.44
N ASN A 61 -19.09 6.63 -10.50
CA ASN A 61 -19.91 7.83 -10.61
C ASN A 61 -20.06 8.26 -12.06
N SER A 62 -21.15 8.95 -12.34
CA SER A 62 -21.39 9.57 -13.64
C SER A 62 -21.22 11.09 -13.51
N PHE A 63 -20.44 11.68 -14.40
CA PHE A 63 -20.23 13.14 -14.42
C PHE A 63 -21.49 13.88 -14.87
N ASP A 64 -22.44 13.22 -15.51
CA ASP A 64 -23.65 13.85 -15.99
C ASP A 64 -24.79 13.87 -14.95
N GLY A 65 -24.52 13.47 -13.72
CA GLY A 65 -25.49 13.48 -12.64
C GLY A 65 -26.34 12.22 -12.53
N GLY A 66 -26.00 11.15 -13.29
CA GLY A 66 -26.65 9.84 -13.14
C GLY A 66 -26.35 9.22 -11.78
N GLU A 67 -27.13 8.20 -11.40
CA GLU A 67 -26.92 7.50 -10.15
C GLU A 67 -25.60 6.72 -10.17
N PRO A 68 -24.86 6.72 -9.04
CA PRO A 68 -23.66 5.88 -8.92
C PRO A 68 -23.97 4.41 -9.04
N LEU A 69 -23.08 3.66 -9.71
CA LEU A 69 -23.14 2.20 -9.75
C LEU A 69 -22.24 1.66 -8.64
N VAL A 70 -22.83 0.91 -7.71
CA VAL A 70 -22.11 0.29 -6.59
C VAL A 70 -22.03 -1.20 -6.82
N THR A 71 -20.80 -1.74 -6.80
CA THR A 71 -20.57 -3.17 -6.98
C THR A 71 -19.66 -3.71 -5.89
N ASP A 72 -19.86 -4.97 -5.48
CA ASP A 72 -18.95 -5.65 -4.59
C ASP A 72 -17.67 -6.03 -5.32
N GLY A 73 -16.56 -5.95 -4.62
CA GLY A 73 -15.26 -6.32 -5.16
C GLY A 73 -14.43 -5.14 -5.66
N PRO A 74 -13.19 -5.41 -6.04
CA PRO A 74 -12.27 -4.37 -6.48
C PRO A 74 -12.60 -3.90 -7.91
N PHE A 75 -12.05 -2.74 -8.27
CA PHE A 75 -12.17 -2.19 -9.62
C PHE A 75 -11.69 -3.17 -10.70
N LEU A 76 -10.58 -3.85 -10.43
CA LEU A 76 -10.03 -4.91 -11.27
C LEU A 76 -9.68 -6.11 -10.40
N GLU A 77 -9.91 -7.31 -10.92
CA GLU A 77 -9.44 -8.54 -10.29
C GLU A 77 -8.09 -8.90 -10.88
N THR A 78 -7.04 -8.87 -10.05
CA THR A 78 -5.68 -9.14 -10.47
C THR A 78 -5.01 -10.09 -9.48
N LYS A 79 -3.98 -10.80 -9.93
CA LYS A 79 -3.20 -11.67 -9.08
C LYS A 79 -2.47 -10.87 -8.00
N GLU A 80 -1.89 -9.73 -8.40
CA GLU A 80 -1.30 -8.78 -7.47
C GLU A 80 -2.32 -7.69 -7.19
N ALA A 81 -2.68 -7.53 -5.94
CA ALA A 81 -3.70 -6.59 -5.49
C ALA A 81 -3.09 -5.57 -4.53
N LEU A 82 -3.68 -4.39 -4.48
CA LEU A 82 -3.28 -3.36 -3.54
C LEU A 82 -3.52 -3.86 -2.11
N GLY A 83 -2.45 -4.08 -1.37
CA GLY A 83 -2.51 -4.59 0.00
C GLY A 83 -2.23 -3.54 1.06
N GLY A 84 -1.71 -2.40 0.67
CA GLY A 84 -1.40 -1.32 1.59
C GLY A 84 -0.78 -0.13 0.91
N TYR A 85 -0.52 0.90 1.67
CA TYR A 85 0.14 2.09 1.16
C TYR A 85 0.88 2.82 2.27
N TYR A 86 1.86 3.63 1.87
CA TYR A 86 2.49 4.64 2.71
C TYR A 86 2.39 5.99 2.01
N THR A 87 2.27 7.04 2.79
CA THR A 87 2.53 8.40 2.31
C THR A 87 3.79 8.91 2.98
N LEU A 88 4.69 9.50 2.19
CA LEU A 88 5.98 9.98 2.67
C LEU A 88 6.26 11.38 2.14
N GLU A 89 6.91 12.18 2.97
CA GLU A 89 7.57 13.40 2.51
C GLU A 89 9.02 13.06 2.17
N CYS A 90 9.40 13.27 0.91
CA CYS A 90 10.75 13.06 0.42
C CYS A 90 11.30 14.35 -0.19
N ARG A 91 12.63 14.44 -0.25
CA ARG A 91 13.30 15.59 -0.85
C ARG A 91 12.95 15.76 -2.32
N ASP A 92 12.93 14.65 -3.05
CA ASP A 92 12.67 14.60 -4.48
C ASP A 92 12.25 13.19 -4.91
N LEU A 93 11.94 13.02 -6.19
CA LEU A 93 11.53 11.72 -6.73
C LEU A 93 12.65 10.67 -6.62
N ASP A 94 13.90 11.07 -6.80
CA ASP A 94 15.01 10.13 -6.72
C ASP A 94 15.12 9.51 -5.33
N GLN A 95 14.94 10.30 -4.28
CA GLN A 95 14.90 9.79 -2.92
C GLN A 95 13.70 8.87 -2.70
N ALA A 96 12.52 9.24 -3.23
CA ALA A 96 11.33 8.40 -3.13
C ALA A 96 11.54 7.05 -3.80
N ILE A 97 12.13 7.00 -4.98
CA ILE A 97 12.45 5.76 -5.70
C ILE A 97 13.42 4.90 -4.90
N GLU A 98 14.47 5.49 -4.35
CA GLU A 98 15.44 4.77 -3.54
C GLU A 98 14.77 4.13 -2.31
N LEU A 99 13.93 4.88 -1.63
CA LEU A 99 13.21 4.37 -0.47
C LEU A 99 12.16 3.33 -0.85
N ALA A 100 11.48 3.49 -1.98
CA ALA A 100 10.53 2.49 -2.47
C ALA A 100 11.20 1.14 -2.71
N GLY A 101 12.47 1.14 -3.16
CA GLY A 101 13.24 -0.09 -3.32
C GLY A 101 13.55 -0.81 -2.01
N LYS A 102 13.38 -0.15 -0.88
CA LYS A 102 13.58 -0.74 0.47
C LYS A 102 12.26 -1.09 1.14
N CYS A 103 11.13 -0.75 0.54
CA CYS A 103 9.81 -1.01 1.11
C CYS A 103 9.45 -2.49 0.97
N PRO A 104 8.98 -3.17 2.03
CA PRO A 104 8.54 -4.56 1.95
C PRO A 104 7.28 -4.66 1.10
N SER A 105 7.36 -5.48 0.07
CA SER A 105 6.23 -5.70 -0.83
C SER A 105 6.47 -6.93 -1.68
#